data_32f17ee4b64602e9385d66eec913cf42
#
_entry.id   32f17ee4b64602e9385d66eec913cf42
#
_cell.length_a   1.000
_cell.length_b   1.000
_cell.length_c   1.000
_cell.angle_alpha   90.00
_cell.angle_beta   90.00
_cell.angle_gamma   90.00
#
_symmetry.space_group_name_H-M   'P 1'
#
loop_
_entity.id
_entity.type
_entity.pdbx_description
1 polymer ?
#
loop_
_entity_poly.entity_id
_entity_poly.type
_entity_poly.pdbx_seq_one_letter_code
_entity_poly.pdbx_strand_id
1 'polypeptide(L)'
;MASFHPDINYIGMEVQEGVIYYAAKKTAEMDPPVANVRLILGDVKHIQDIFARGEVSVIYLNFSDPWPKARHAKRRLTYREFLKKYEWILKEGGEIRFKTDNKDLFDFSLAEFKEMGWKISFITYDLHREPVKGDVAVSYTHLRAHETGAYLV
;
A
#
# COMPACT_ATOMS: atom_id res chain seq x y z
N MET A 1 12.33 -6.11 2.41
CA MET A 1 11.58 -6.78 1.32
C MET A 1 12.41 -6.90 0.06
N ALA A 2 12.72 -5.83 -0.65
CA ALA A 2 13.45 -5.89 -1.92
C ALA A 2 14.78 -6.65 -1.83
N SER A 3 15.54 -6.48 -0.76
CA SER A 3 16.81 -7.21 -0.50
C SER A 3 16.62 -8.72 -0.29
N PHE A 4 15.43 -9.17 0.15
CA PHE A 4 15.14 -10.59 0.38
C PHE A 4 14.52 -11.28 -0.85
N HIS A 5 14.05 -10.51 -1.83
CA HIS A 5 13.39 -11.00 -3.03
C HIS A 5 13.94 -10.28 -4.27
N PRO A 6 15.17 -10.62 -4.71
CA PRO A 6 15.83 -9.92 -5.82
C PRO A 6 15.16 -10.18 -7.19
N ASP A 7 14.35 -11.20 -7.29
CA ASP A 7 13.54 -11.59 -8.44
C ASP A 7 12.24 -10.78 -8.60
N ILE A 8 11.86 -9.99 -7.57
CA ILE A 8 10.66 -9.17 -7.59
C ILE A 8 11.03 -7.69 -7.77
N ASN A 9 10.43 -7.02 -8.73
CA ASN A 9 10.57 -5.58 -8.89
C ASN A 9 9.60 -4.85 -7.95
N TYR A 10 10.12 -3.89 -7.19
CA TYR A 10 9.37 -3.04 -6.29
C TYR A 10 9.30 -1.62 -6.82
N ILE A 11 8.10 -1.06 -6.83
CA ILE A 11 7.87 0.31 -7.24
C ILE A 11 7.20 1.06 -6.09
N GLY A 12 7.88 2.07 -5.56
CA GLY A 12 7.33 3.00 -4.57
C GLY A 12 6.81 4.25 -5.28
N MET A 13 5.57 4.63 -4.98
CA MET A 13 4.97 5.85 -5.52
C MET A 13 4.59 6.79 -4.37
N GLU A 14 4.94 8.06 -4.49
CA GLU A 14 4.67 9.10 -3.51
C GLU A 14 4.44 10.45 -4.19
N VAL A 15 3.50 11.24 -3.66
CA VAL A 15 3.20 12.58 -4.18
C VAL A 15 4.08 13.67 -3.53
N GLN A 16 4.60 13.40 -2.35
CA GLN A 16 5.40 14.36 -1.60
C GLN A 16 6.88 14.22 -1.94
N GLU A 17 7.45 15.26 -2.56
CA GLU A 17 8.85 15.28 -2.98
C GLU A 17 9.83 15.01 -1.82
N GLY A 18 9.60 15.60 -0.65
CA GLY A 18 10.44 15.37 0.52
C GLY A 18 10.46 13.91 0.98
N VAL A 19 9.32 13.23 0.93
CA VAL A 19 9.21 11.83 1.35
C VAL A 19 9.93 10.92 0.37
N ILE A 20 9.71 11.10 -0.94
CA ILE A 20 10.36 10.27 -1.96
C ILE A 20 11.86 10.51 -2.04
N TYR A 21 12.32 11.74 -1.75
CA TYR A 21 13.74 12.05 -1.63
C TYR A 21 14.42 11.23 -0.53
N TYR A 22 13.81 11.18 0.67
CA TYR A 22 14.34 10.36 1.76
C TYR A 22 14.31 8.86 1.42
N ALA A 23 13.28 8.40 0.73
CA ALA A 23 13.20 7.03 0.25
C ALA A 23 14.34 6.71 -0.72
N ALA A 24 14.59 7.59 -1.69
CA ALA A 24 15.67 7.44 -2.66
C ALA A 24 17.06 7.42 -1.99
N LYS A 25 17.30 8.37 -1.08
CA LYS A 25 18.53 8.42 -0.30
C LYS A 25 18.76 7.13 0.49
N LYS A 26 17.75 6.68 1.25
CA LYS A 26 17.83 5.45 2.03
C LYS A 26 18.09 4.22 1.15
N THR A 27 17.44 4.16 -0.02
CA THR A 27 17.65 3.05 -0.97
C THR A 27 19.05 3.06 -1.55
N ALA A 28 19.60 4.24 -1.86
CA ALA A 28 20.97 4.39 -2.37
C ALA A 28 22.05 4.05 -1.33
N GLU A 29 21.76 4.24 -0.04
CA GLU A 29 22.65 3.96 1.08
C GLU A 29 22.55 2.50 1.59
N MET A 30 21.73 1.65 0.96
CA MET A 30 21.60 0.23 1.36
C MET A 30 22.85 -0.56 1.02
N ASP A 31 23.29 -1.40 1.97
CA ASP A 31 24.38 -2.35 1.80
C ASP A 31 23.87 -3.76 2.17
N PRO A 32 23.85 -4.73 1.23
CA PRO A 32 24.20 -4.59 -0.19
C PRO A 32 23.19 -3.72 -0.96
N PRO A 33 23.61 -3.12 -2.10
CA PRO A 33 22.74 -2.32 -2.95
C PRO A 33 21.56 -3.11 -3.48
N VAL A 34 20.38 -2.47 -3.55
CA VAL A 34 19.17 -3.07 -4.14
C VAL A 34 18.94 -2.53 -5.55
N ALA A 35 18.95 -3.43 -6.54
CA ALA A 35 18.78 -3.06 -7.95
C ALA A 35 17.31 -3.12 -8.43
N ASN A 36 16.44 -3.76 -7.66
CA ASN A 36 15.06 -4.08 -8.00
C ASN A 36 14.03 -3.10 -7.40
N VAL A 37 14.47 -1.90 -7.00
CA VAL A 37 13.60 -0.83 -6.50
C VAL A 37 13.56 0.34 -7.49
N ARG A 38 12.38 0.85 -7.75
CA ARG A 38 12.15 2.09 -8.50
C ARG A 38 11.24 2.99 -7.69
N LEU A 39 11.50 4.29 -7.73
CA LEU A 39 10.71 5.29 -7.03
C LEU A 39 10.12 6.27 -8.03
N ILE A 40 8.83 6.58 -7.88
CA ILE A 40 8.08 7.46 -8.76
C ILE A 40 7.47 8.59 -7.93
N LEU A 41 7.88 9.83 -8.23
CA LEU A 41 7.16 11.01 -7.74
C LEU A 41 5.91 11.20 -8.60
N GLY A 42 4.74 10.87 -8.05
CA GLY A 42 3.49 10.91 -8.81
C GLY A 42 2.25 10.66 -7.98
N ASP A 43 1.10 11.02 -8.55
CA ASP A 43 -0.22 10.80 -7.95
C ASP A 43 -0.84 9.50 -8.47
N VAL A 44 -1.28 8.65 -7.56
CA VAL A 44 -1.99 7.39 -7.85
C VAL A 44 -3.22 7.59 -8.76
N LYS A 45 -3.76 8.80 -8.86
CA LYS A 45 -4.81 9.12 -9.83
C LYS A 45 -4.41 8.79 -11.27
N HIS A 46 -3.12 8.84 -11.56
CA HIS A 46 -2.53 8.60 -12.88
C HIS A 46 -1.88 7.22 -13.01
N ILE A 47 -2.21 6.29 -12.12
CA ILE A 47 -1.56 4.97 -12.06
C ILE A 47 -1.73 4.15 -13.35
N GLN A 48 -2.83 4.35 -14.07
CA GLN A 48 -3.11 3.69 -15.36
C GLN A 48 -2.29 4.26 -16.52
N ASP A 49 -1.69 5.44 -16.36
CA ASP A 49 -0.77 6.02 -17.34
C ASP A 49 0.66 5.47 -17.17
N ILE A 50 0.92 4.82 -16.01
CA ILE A 50 2.23 4.31 -15.62
C ILE A 50 2.33 2.80 -15.81
N PHE A 51 1.28 2.07 -15.45
CA PHE A 51 1.23 0.61 -15.53
C PHE A 51 0.27 0.15 -16.62
N ALA A 52 0.65 -0.92 -17.31
CA ALA A 52 -0.22 -1.61 -18.24
C ALA A 52 -1.28 -2.45 -17.51
N ARG A 53 -2.31 -2.85 -18.24
CA ARG A 53 -3.35 -3.73 -17.71
C ARG A 53 -2.76 -5.08 -17.29
N GLY A 54 -3.06 -5.49 -16.04
CA GLY A 54 -2.61 -6.79 -15.54
C GLY A 54 -1.11 -6.89 -15.26
N GLU A 55 -0.41 -5.76 -15.14
CA GLU A 55 1.05 -5.74 -14.96
C GLU A 55 1.47 -5.96 -13.50
N VAL A 56 0.67 -5.52 -12.53
CA VAL A 56 1.01 -5.50 -11.12
C VAL A 56 0.53 -6.76 -10.41
N SER A 57 1.40 -7.39 -9.63
CA SER A 57 1.06 -8.59 -8.88
C SER A 57 0.44 -8.29 -7.53
N VAL A 58 0.99 -7.30 -6.81
CA VAL A 58 0.56 -6.92 -5.45
C VAL A 58 0.66 -5.42 -5.29
N ILE A 59 -0.36 -4.83 -4.70
CA ILE A 59 -0.38 -3.41 -4.31
C ILE A 59 -0.34 -3.33 -2.78
N TYR A 60 0.59 -2.57 -2.25
CA TYR A 60 0.70 -2.26 -0.83
C TYR A 60 0.19 -0.85 -0.56
N LEU A 61 -0.83 -0.72 0.28
CA LEU A 61 -1.34 0.56 0.78
C LEU A 61 -1.02 0.65 2.26
N ASN A 62 0.11 1.24 2.59
CA ASN A 62 0.60 1.29 3.96
C ASN A 62 0.46 2.70 4.53
N PHE A 63 -0.34 2.85 5.61
CA PHE A 63 -0.48 4.08 6.38
C PHE A 63 -0.82 5.33 5.54
N SER A 64 -1.68 5.13 4.51
CA SER A 64 -2.16 6.23 3.68
C SER A 64 -3.00 7.22 4.49
N ASP A 65 -3.08 8.46 4.03
CA ASP A 65 -3.84 9.54 4.67
C ASP A 65 -5.30 9.16 4.92
N PRO A 66 -5.79 9.27 6.16
CA PRO A 66 -7.14 8.82 6.52
C PRO A 66 -8.25 9.75 6.05
N TRP A 67 -7.94 11.02 5.72
CA TRP A 67 -8.93 12.03 5.30
C TRP A 67 -10.21 11.98 6.14
N PRO A 68 -10.17 12.39 7.43
CA PRO A 68 -11.24 12.08 8.41
C PRO A 68 -12.59 12.71 8.07
N LYS A 69 -12.62 13.83 7.33
CA LYS A 69 -13.88 14.49 6.96
C LYS A 69 -14.60 13.69 5.87
N ALA A 70 -15.90 13.41 6.05
CA ALA A 70 -16.73 12.66 5.10
C ALA A 70 -16.66 13.21 3.66
N ARG A 71 -16.64 14.54 3.49
CA ARG A 71 -16.51 15.20 2.17
C ARG A 71 -15.20 14.89 1.44
N HIS A 72 -14.19 14.37 2.16
CA HIS A 72 -12.89 13.99 1.62
C HIS A 72 -12.77 12.49 1.33
N ALA A 73 -13.81 11.70 1.51
CA ALA A 73 -13.78 10.25 1.31
C ALA A 73 -13.18 9.84 -0.07
N LYS A 74 -13.47 10.61 -1.12
CA LYS A 74 -12.93 10.41 -2.47
C LYS A 74 -11.40 10.56 -2.59
N ARG A 75 -10.73 11.09 -1.55
CA ARG A 75 -9.26 11.22 -1.51
C ARG A 75 -8.58 10.00 -0.90
N ARG A 76 -9.34 9.15 -0.20
CA ARG A 76 -8.80 7.93 0.42
C ARG A 76 -8.37 6.96 -0.66
N LEU A 77 -7.19 6.39 -0.54
CA LEU A 77 -6.64 5.46 -1.54
C LEU A 77 -7.44 4.15 -1.65
N THR A 78 -8.31 3.86 -0.70
CA THR A 78 -9.24 2.72 -0.73
C THR A 78 -10.65 3.09 -1.21
N TYR A 79 -10.88 4.34 -1.67
CA TYR A 79 -12.15 4.72 -2.26
C TYR A 79 -12.38 3.98 -3.58
N ARG A 80 -13.63 3.61 -3.87
CA ARG A 80 -14.04 2.78 -5.02
C ARG A 80 -13.46 3.18 -6.37
N GLU A 81 -13.26 4.46 -6.63
CA GLU A 81 -12.66 4.92 -7.90
C GLU A 81 -11.20 4.51 -8.02
N PHE A 82 -10.45 4.48 -6.91
CA PHE A 82 -9.09 3.93 -6.91
C PHE A 82 -9.10 2.41 -6.99
N LEU A 83 -10.04 1.74 -6.30
CA LEU A 83 -10.14 0.27 -6.37
C LEU A 83 -10.37 -0.21 -7.81
N LYS A 84 -11.17 0.50 -8.62
CA LYS A 84 -11.34 0.22 -10.06
C LYS A 84 -10.03 0.35 -10.85
N LYS A 85 -9.21 1.36 -10.53
CA LYS A 85 -7.91 1.54 -11.18
C LYS A 85 -6.93 0.43 -10.79
N TYR A 86 -6.94 0.02 -9.51
CA TYR A 86 -6.13 -1.10 -9.04
C TYR A 86 -6.55 -2.42 -9.68
N GLU A 87 -7.86 -2.68 -9.78
CA GLU A 87 -8.37 -3.86 -10.48
C GLU A 87 -7.88 -3.94 -11.93
N TRP A 88 -7.80 -2.79 -12.61
CA TRP A 88 -7.33 -2.73 -14.00
C TRP A 88 -5.84 -3.04 -14.14
N ILE A 89 -4.98 -2.56 -13.24
CA ILE A 89 -3.52 -2.79 -13.30
C ILE A 89 -3.11 -4.12 -12.69
N LEU A 90 -3.92 -4.69 -11.80
CA LEU A 90 -3.63 -5.98 -11.18
C LEU A 90 -3.79 -7.12 -12.18
N LYS A 91 -2.84 -8.06 -12.15
CA LYS A 91 -2.98 -9.33 -12.87
C LYS A 91 -4.10 -10.17 -12.28
N GLU A 92 -4.56 -11.18 -13.03
CA GLU A 92 -5.47 -12.19 -12.49
C GLU A 92 -4.89 -12.84 -11.23
N GLY A 93 -5.67 -12.90 -10.16
CA GLY A 93 -5.21 -13.34 -8.85
C GLY A 93 -4.29 -12.36 -8.11
N GLY A 94 -4.13 -11.15 -8.62
CA GLY A 94 -3.39 -10.09 -7.93
C GLY A 94 -4.08 -9.62 -6.65
N GLU A 95 -3.32 -9.05 -5.72
CA GLU A 95 -3.78 -8.72 -4.37
C GLU A 95 -3.55 -7.27 -4.01
N ILE A 96 -4.41 -6.73 -3.12
CA ILE A 96 -4.16 -5.50 -2.38
C ILE A 96 -3.88 -5.86 -0.93
N ARG A 97 -2.77 -5.34 -0.40
CA ARG A 97 -2.38 -5.48 0.99
C ARG A 97 -2.45 -4.13 1.67
N PHE A 98 -3.44 -3.95 2.53
CA PHE A 98 -3.75 -2.69 3.15
C PHE A 98 -3.45 -2.71 4.64
N LYS A 99 -2.71 -1.68 5.11
CA LYS A 99 -2.39 -1.46 6.53
C LYS A 99 -2.67 -0.02 6.92
N THR A 100 -3.27 0.16 8.08
CA THR A 100 -3.47 1.49 8.69
C THR A 100 -3.55 1.37 10.21
N ASP A 101 -3.19 2.44 10.91
CA ASP A 101 -3.39 2.64 12.35
C ASP A 101 -4.68 3.43 12.64
N ASN A 102 -5.38 3.87 11.60
CA ASN A 102 -6.64 4.61 11.72
C ASN A 102 -7.83 3.68 11.56
N LYS A 103 -8.55 3.45 12.67
CA LYS A 103 -9.71 2.55 12.69
C LYS A 103 -10.82 2.97 11.73
N ASP A 104 -11.12 4.27 11.63
CA ASP A 104 -12.20 4.75 10.76
C ASP A 104 -11.87 4.54 9.29
N LEU A 105 -10.59 4.73 8.91
CA LEU A 105 -10.12 4.42 7.56
C LEU A 105 -10.20 2.91 7.29
N PHE A 106 -9.86 2.09 8.28
CA PHE A 106 -9.93 0.64 8.14
C PHE A 106 -11.36 0.15 7.90
N ASP A 107 -12.31 0.57 8.76
CA ASP A 107 -13.71 0.20 8.63
C ASP A 107 -14.33 0.71 7.31
N PHE A 108 -13.99 1.94 6.91
CA PHE A 108 -14.36 2.49 5.60
C PHE A 108 -13.81 1.62 4.45
N SER A 109 -12.55 1.25 4.52
CA SER A 109 -11.89 0.47 3.47
C SER A 109 -12.51 -0.91 3.32
N LEU A 110 -12.83 -1.58 4.44
CA LEU A 110 -13.54 -2.86 4.42
C LEU A 110 -14.91 -2.74 3.73
N ALA A 111 -15.64 -1.64 3.99
CA ALA A 111 -16.92 -1.40 3.34
C ALA A 111 -16.76 -1.19 1.83
N GLU A 112 -15.77 -0.40 1.39
CA GLU A 112 -15.49 -0.18 -0.04
C GLU A 112 -15.06 -1.46 -0.75
N PHE A 113 -14.18 -2.28 -0.16
CA PHE A 113 -13.79 -3.57 -0.72
C PHE A 113 -14.98 -4.51 -0.90
N LYS A 114 -15.86 -4.62 0.10
CA LYS A 114 -17.07 -5.45 0.04
C LYS A 114 -18.06 -4.94 -1.02
N GLU A 115 -18.31 -3.64 -1.06
CA GLU A 115 -19.21 -2.99 -2.02
C GLU A 115 -18.76 -3.23 -3.47
N MET A 116 -17.44 -3.22 -3.69
CA MET A 116 -16.84 -3.48 -4.98
C MET A 116 -16.69 -4.97 -5.32
N GLY A 117 -17.16 -5.88 -4.46
CA GLY A 117 -17.12 -7.33 -4.69
C GLY A 117 -15.73 -7.97 -4.51
N TRP A 118 -14.80 -7.29 -3.84
CA TRP A 118 -13.47 -7.85 -3.58
C TRP A 118 -13.56 -8.99 -2.56
N LYS A 119 -12.87 -10.09 -2.86
CA LYS A 119 -12.73 -11.20 -1.91
C LYS A 119 -11.71 -10.81 -0.85
N ILE A 120 -12.13 -10.78 0.40
CA ILE A 120 -11.26 -10.52 1.53
C ILE A 120 -10.77 -11.87 2.08
N SER A 121 -9.45 -12.12 1.95
CA SER A 121 -8.82 -13.39 2.38
C SER A 121 -8.40 -13.37 3.84
N PHE A 122 -8.08 -12.19 4.36
CA PHE A 122 -7.62 -12.04 5.74
C PHE A 122 -7.98 -10.67 6.31
N ILE A 123 -8.38 -10.63 7.59
CA ILE A 123 -8.65 -9.41 8.37
C ILE A 123 -8.06 -9.59 9.76
N THR A 124 -7.31 -8.60 10.23
CA THR A 124 -6.96 -8.50 11.64
C THR A 124 -7.02 -7.06 12.13
N TYR A 125 -7.41 -6.88 13.38
CA TYR A 125 -7.39 -5.60 14.10
C TYR A 125 -6.16 -5.48 15.02
N ASP A 126 -5.34 -6.51 15.10
CA ASP A 126 -4.12 -6.53 15.92
C ASP A 126 -3.04 -7.42 15.30
N LEU A 127 -2.18 -6.83 14.48
CA LEU A 127 -1.06 -7.53 13.84
C LEU A 127 0.00 -8.04 14.85
N HIS A 128 0.05 -7.48 16.05
CA HIS A 128 1.06 -7.88 17.05
C HIS A 128 0.63 -9.13 17.82
N ARG A 129 -0.67 -9.36 17.96
CA ARG A 129 -1.21 -10.53 18.67
C ARG A 129 -1.49 -11.71 17.75
N GLU A 130 -1.76 -11.45 16.50
CA GLU A 130 -1.99 -12.48 15.50
C GLU A 130 -0.80 -12.52 14.52
N PRO A 131 0.29 -13.27 14.85
CA PRO A 131 1.42 -13.40 13.94
C PRO A 131 0.97 -14.11 12.66
N VAL A 132 0.78 -13.34 11.61
CA VAL A 132 0.40 -13.87 10.31
C VAL A 132 1.63 -14.46 9.65
N LYS A 133 1.57 -15.73 9.32
CA LYS A 133 2.57 -16.36 8.47
C LYS A 133 2.34 -15.85 7.03
N GLY A 134 3.20 -14.96 6.59
CA GLY A 134 3.13 -14.35 5.26
C GLY A 134 2.62 -12.90 5.28
N ASP A 135 2.56 -12.31 4.12
CA ASP A 135 2.08 -10.96 3.93
C ASP A 135 0.55 -10.86 4.07
N VAL A 136 0.07 -9.87 4.79
CA VAL A 136 -1.34 -9.70 5.12
C VAL A 136 -2.06 -8.92 4.05
N ALA A 137 -3.17 -9.44 3.53
CA ALA A 137 -3.97 -8.78 2.49
C ALA A 137 -4.72 -7.55 3.01
N VAL A 138 -5.27 -7.61 4.23
CA VAL A 138 -5.92 -6.45 4.88
C VAL A 138 -5.62 -6.49 6.38
N SER A 139 -5.09 -5.40 6.93
CA SER A 139 -4.77 -5.34 8.35
C SER A 139 -4.93 -3.95 8.96
N TYR A 140 -5.35 -3.93 10.22
CA TYR A 140 -5.31 -2.75 11.07
C TYR A 140 -4.20 -2.94 12.11
N THR A 141 -3.35 -1.93 12.26
CA THR A 141 -2.26 -1.93 13.24
C THR A 141 -2.40 -0.72 14.16
N HIS A 142 -2.46 -0.94 15.46
CA HIS A 142 -2.34 0.11 16.44
C HIS A 142 -0.86 0.33 16.77
N LEU A 143 -0.26 1.41 16.27
CA LEU A 143 1.11 1.78 16.59
C LEU A 143 1.18 2.34 18.00
N ARG A 144 2.02 1.78 18.86
CA ARG A 144 2.42 2.42 20.10
C ARG A 144 3.35 3.59 19.77
N ALA A 145 3.25 4.70 20.54
CA ALA A 145 3.93 5.98 20.31
C ALA A 145 5.47 5.95 20.20
N HIS A 146 6.11 4.80 20.28
CA HIS A 146 7.57 4.63 20.24
C HIS A 146 8.11 3.79 19.07
N GLU A 147 7.27 3.35 18.15
CA GLU A 147 7.71 2.59 16.98
C GLU A 147 7.53 3.40 15.69
N THR A 148 8.29 4.48 15.57
CA THR A 148 8.50 5.17 14.30
C THR A 148 9.47 4.38 13.43
N GLY A 149 9.07 3.21 13.02
CA GLY A 149 9.71 2.48 11.94
C GLY A 149 9.07 2.91 10.63
N ALA A 150 9.69 3.85 9.91
CA ALA A 150 9.33 4.12 8.53
C ALA A 150 9.64 2.87 7.71
N TYR A 151 8.66 2.04 7.48
CA TYR A 151 8.78 0.93 6.54
C TYR A 151 8.46 1.46 5.16
N LEU A 152 9.52 1.71 4.39
CA LEU A 152 9.45 1.85 2.95
C LEU A 152 9.22 0.45 2.35
N VAL A 153 8.08 0.26 1.76
CA VAL A 153 7.82 -0.81 0.80
C VAL A 153 7.36 -0.18 -0.48
#